data_ebb3412ed2e19d3c70a941b7483907fc
#
_entry.id   ebb3412ed2e19d3c70a941b7483907fc
#
_cell.length_a   1.000
_cell.length_b   1.000
_cell.length_c   1.000
_cell.angle_alpha   90.00
_cell.angle_beta   90.00
_cell.angle_gamma   90.00
#
_symmetry.space_group_name_H-M   'P 1'
#
loop_
_entity.id
_entity.type
_entity.pdbx_description
1 polymer ?
#
loop_
_entity_poly.entity_id
_entity_poly.type
_entity_poly.pdbx_seq_one_letter_code
_entity_poly.pdbx_strand_id
1 'polypeptide(L)'
;MLCGCDEGTIYPDETIDSGRTASVTVTFKGIDAWPKENYLSLAAFGTDTQIPLLTKRISKPTIDGRERTVKLNNLSPDTKSINIAIISNGKKVIYSYCNQPVENNGENIEINFGELELASFKRIQSQVFKTNCLSCHGESSSGLAGNLDLRENTAYKSLVNVKAPVSEEGMNYVTPGDPHNSFILEILEENPIHKDMFNSTGKQEILALIKTWIQEGAPNN
;
A
#
# COMPACT_ATOMS: atom_id res chain seq x y z
N MET A 1 -18.86 -61.49 20.78
CA MET A 1 -18.72 -60.00 20.76
C MET A 1 -17.97 -59.62 19.49
N LEU A 2 -18.70 -59.18 18.50
CA LEU A 2 -18.15 -58.68 17.22
C LEU A 2 -18.04 -57.17 17.34
N CYS A 3 -16.81 -56.63 17.40
CA CYS A 3 -16.53 -55.22 17.25
C CYS A 3 -16.70 -54.85 15.76
N GLY A 4 -17.76 -54.15 15.43
CA GLY A 4 -17.90 -53.49 14.13
C GLY A 4 -16.93 -52.31 14.10
N CYS A 5 -15.93 -52.33 13.21
CA CYS A 5 -15.24 -51.11 12.82
C CYS A 5 -16.20 -50.29 11.98
N ASP A 6 -16.55 -49.14 12.47
CA ASP A 6 -17.22 -48.11 11.68
C ASP A 6 -16.23 -47.65 10.61
N GLU A 7 -16.51 -48.00 9.35
CA GLU A 7 -15.78 -47.42 8.22
C GLU A 7 -16.27 -45.98 8.07
N GLY A 8 -15.58 -45.08 8.78
CA GLY A 8 -15.80 -43.65 8.65
C GLY A 8 -15.60 -43.21 7.20
N THR A 9 -16.72 -43.15 6.48
CA THR A 9 -16.73 -42.53 5.14
C THR A 9 -16.44 -41.05 5.32
N ILE A 10 -15.17 -40.66 5.03
CA ILE A 10 -14.85 -39.26 4.91
C ILE A 10 -15.57 -38.77 3.67
N TYR A 11 -16.72 -38.15 3.88
CA TYR A 11 -17.34 -37.33 2.83
C TYR A 11 -16.35 -36.19 2.58
N PRO A 12 -15.82 -36.03 1.35
CA PRO A 12 -15.12 -34.80 1.03
C PRO A 12 -16.11 -33.68 1.35
N ASP A 13 -15.68 -32.70 2.15
CA ASP A 13 -16.45 -31.49 2.34
C ASP A 13 -16.83 -31.01 0.95
N GLU A 14 -18.14 -31.10 0.62
CA GLU A 14 -18.67 -30.44 -0.55
C GLU A 14 -18.35 -28.95 -0.34
N THR A 15 -17.24 -28.49 -0.94
CA THR A 15 -17.03 -27.07 -1.13
C THR A 15 -18.20 -26.63 -1.99
N ILE A 16 -19.26 -26.15 -1.36
CA ILE A 16 -20.36 -25.49 -2.03
C ILE A 16 -19.71 -24.22 -2.63
N ASP A 17 -19.13 -24.38 -3.80
CA ASP A 17 -18.60 -23.30 -4.62
C ASP A 17 -19.78 -22.69 -5.39
N SER A 18 -20.72 -22.13 -4.63
CA SER A 18 -21.96 -21.55 -5.16
C SER A 18 -21.97 -20.02 -5.08
N GLY A 19 -20.83 -19.43 -4.77
CA GLY A 19 -20.71 -17.98 -4.64
C GLY A 19 -20.11 -17.33 -5.88
N ARG A 20 -20.62 -16.16 -6.22
CA ARG A 20 -20.04 -15.23 -7.19
C ARG A 20 -18.56 -15.02 -6.90
N THR A 21 -17.72 -14.99 -7.92
CA THR A 21 -16.27 -14.81 -7.81
C THR A 21 -15.80 -13.53 -8.46
N ALA A 22 -14.69 -12.95 -7.98
CA ALA A 22 -13.94 -11.93 -8.69
C ALA A 22 -12.56 -12.45 -9.03
N SER A 23 -12.19 -12.41 -10.31
CA SER A 23 -10.87 -12.74 -10.83
C SER A 23 -10.20 -11.44 -11.26
N VAL A 24 -9.07 -11.12 -10.66
CA VAL A 24 -8.37 -9.86 -10.87
C VAL A 24 -6.98 -10.13 -11.39
N THR A 25 -6.67 -9.55 -12.55
CA THR A 25 -5.34 -9.56 -13.14
C THR A 25 -4.65 -8.24 -12.87
N VAL A 26 -3.39 -8.29 -12.44
CA VAL A 26 -2.59 -7.12 -12.04
C VAL A 26 -1.10 -7.40 -12.21
N THR A 27 -0.36 -6.38 -12.58
CA THR A 27 1.10 -6.34 -12.59
C THR A 27 1.57 -5.39 -11.49
N PHE A 28 2.46 -5.82 -10.61
CA PHE A 28 3.03 -4.95 -9.57
C PHE A 28 4.40 -4.45 -9.99
N LYS A 29 4.60 -3.14 -9.82
CA LYS A 29 5.87 -2.46 -10.01
C LYS A 29 6.32 -1.79 -8.71
N GLY A 30 7.64 -1.70 -8.49
CA GLY A 30 8.19 -1.18 -7.25
C GLY A 30 7.99 -2.13 -6.07
N ILE A 31 8.16 -3.45 -6.26
CA ILE A 31 7.92 -4.47 -5.23
C ILE A 31 8.84 -4.34 -4.00
N ASP A 32 9.91 -3.56 -4.05
CA ASP A 32 10.73 -3.26 -2.87
C ASP A 32 9.99 -2.39 -1.85
N ALA A 33 8.98 -1.62 -2.31
CA ALA A 33 8.03 -0.90 -1.46
C ALA A 33 6.86 -1.77 -0.94
N TRP A 34 6.99 -3.10 -0.98
CA TRP A 34 5.95 -4.01 -0.46
C TRP A 34 5.70 -3.77 1.02
N PRO A 35 4.42 -3.68 1.47
CA PRO A 35 4.12 -3.46 2.88
C PRO A 35 4.65 -4.62 3.75
N LYS A 36 5.20 -4.29 4.92
CA LYS A 36 5.81 -5.26 5.85
C LYS A 36 4.98 -5.42 7.13
N GLU A 37 4.39 -4.35 7.64
CA GLU A 37 3.55 -4.38 8.84
C GLU A 37 2.10 -4.77 8.55
N ASN A 38 1.65 -4.48 7.34
CA ASN A 38 0.28 -4.68 6.86
C ASN A 38 0.29 -5.58 5.63
N TYR A 39 -0.88 -5.90 5.10
CA TYR A 39 -1.01 -6.85 4.00
C TYR A 39 -1.55 -6.18 2.75
N LEU A 40 -0.82 -6.32 1.63
CA LEU A 40 -1.43 -6.06 0.34
C LEU A 40 -2.47 -7.14 0.06
N SER A 41 -3.68 -6.74 -0.24
CA SER A 41 -4.83 -7.65 -0.38
C SER A 41 -5.71 -7.24 -1.54
N LEU A 42 -6.27 -8.24 -2.21
CA LEU A 42 -7.49 -8.08 -2.99
C LEU A 42 -8.66 -8.08 -2.01
N ALA A 43 -9.56 -7.09 -2.11
CA ALA A 43 -10.62 -6.87 -1.16
C ALA A 43 -11.94 -6.51 -1.83
N ALA A 44 -13.03 -7.05 -1.30
CA ALA A 44 -14.40 -6.71 -1.67
C ALA A 44 -15.01 -5.81 -0.60
N PHE A 45 -15.66 -4.73 -1.01
CA PHE A 45 -16.27 -3.74 -0.12
C PHE A 45 -17.77 -3.62 -0.38
N GLY A 46 -18.51 -3.34 0.69
CA GLY A 46 -19.89 -2.90 0.64
C GLY A 46 -20.02 -1.38 0.57
N THR A 47 -20.93 -0.82 1.34
CA THR A 47 -21.08 0.62 1.51
C THR A 47 -19.98 1.24 2.36
N ASP A 48 -19.43 0.49 3.30
CA ASP A 48 -18.26 0.90 4.07
C ASP A 48 -16.99 0.62 3.26
N THR A 49 -16.25 1.68 2.93
CA THR A 49 -15.00 1.60 2.18
C THR A 49 -13.76 1.45 3.07
N GLN A 50 -13.93 1.48 4.39
CA GLN A 50 -12.83 1.34 5.36
C GLN A 50 -12.72 -0.07 5.92
N ILE A 51 -13.81 -0.84 5.88
CA ILE A 51 -13.86 -2.23 6.38
C ILE A 51 -14.30 -3.15 5.25
N PRO A 52 -13.43 -4.02 4.75
CA PRO A 52 -13.78 -4.95 3.68
C PRO A 52 -14.72 -6.06 4.17
N LEU A 53 -15.65 -6.47 3.32
CA LEU A 53 -16.50 -7.65 3.50
C LEU A 53 -15.70 -8.95 3.38
N LEU A 54 -14.76 -8.98 2.43
CA LEU A 54 -13.92 -10.13 2.13
C LEU A 54 -12.53 -9.67 1.71
N THR A 55 -11.49 -10.40 2.13
CA THR A 55 -10.10 -10.10 1.75
C THR A 55 -9.35 -11.38 1.40
N LYS A 56 -8.42 -11.25 0.46
CA LYS A 56 -7.41 -12.26 0.16
C LYS A 56 -6.05 -11.59 0.08
N ARG A 57 -5.12 -12.01 0.94
CA ARG A 57 -3.74 -11.53 0.92
C ARG A 57 -3.07 -11.89 -0.40
N ILE A 58 -2.32 -10.95 -0.93
CA ILE A 58 -1.48 -11.13 -2.11
C ILE A 58 -0.05 -11.32 -1.62
N SER A 59 0.59 -12.41 -2.02
CA SER A 59 1.99 -12.65 -1.68
C SER A 59 2.91 -11.78 -2.52
N LYS A 60 4.00 -11.26 -1.93
CA LYS A 60 5.03 -10.50 -2.66
C LYS A 60 5.55 -11.35 -3.83
N PRO A 61 5.53 -10.82 -5.07
CA PRO A 61 6.17 -11.50 -6.20
C PRO A 61 7.69 -11.51 -6.02
N THR A 62 8.36 -12.46 -6.67
CA THR A 62 9.83 -12.54 -6.70
C THR A 62 10.43 -11.68 -7.81
N ILE A 63 9.63 -11.31 -8.79
CA ILE A 63 10.05 -10.53 -9.97
C ILE A 63 9.12 -9.34 -10.10
N ASP A 64 9.71 -8.15 -10.20
CA ASP A 64 9.01 -6.90 -10.50
C ASP A 64 8.40 -6.93 -11.91
N GLY A 65 7.23 -6.32 -12.08
CA GLY A 65 6.55 -6.29 -13.38
C GLY A 65 5.92 -7.63 -13.83
N ARG A 66 5.88 -8.67 -12.98
CA ARG A 66 5.25 -9.93 -13.35
C ARG A 66 3.74 -9.89 -13.11
N GLU A 67 2.97 -10.18 -14.16
CA GLU A 67 1.52 -10.30 -14.11
C GLU A 67 1.08 -11.43 -13.16
N ARG A 68 -0.02 -11.20 -12.45
CA ARG A 68 -0.66 -12.14 -11.53
C ARG A 68 -2.17 -12.08 -11.63
N THR A 69 -2.78 -13.25 -11.50
CA THR A 69 -4.23 -13.36 -11.30
C THR A 69 -4.52 -13.77 -9.86
N VAL A 70 -5.38 -13.00 -9.20
CA VAL A 70 -5.85 -13.26 -7.82
C VAL A 70 -7.36 -13.39 -7.84
N LYS A 71 -7.90 -14.40 -7.14
CA LYS A 71 -9.35 -14.65 -7.11
C LYS A 71 -9.90 -14.49 -5.70
N LEU A 72 -11.04 -13.82 -5.58
CA LEU A 72 -11.93 -13.85 -4.43
C LEU A 72 -13.11 -14.75 -4.76
N ASN A 73 -13.37 -15.75 -3.91
CA ASN A 73 -14.52 -16.63 -4.04
C ASN A 73 -15.58 -16.24 -3.02
N ASN A 74 -16.83 -16.62 -3.25
CA ASN A 74 -17.97 -16.40 -2.33
C ASN A 74 -18.18 -14.92 -1.99
N LEU A 75 -18.24 -14.06 -3.01
CA LEU A 75 -18.55 -12.65 -2.82
C LEU A 75 -19.93 -12.46 -2.22
N SER A 76 -20.00 -11.60 -1.19
CA SER A 76 -21.30 -11.18 -0.64
C SER A 76 -22.16 -10.50 -1.71
N PRO A 77 -23.49 -10.70 -1.69
CA PRO A 77 -24.43 -9.92 -2.51
C PRO A 77 -24.32 -8.40 -2.27
N ASP A 78 -23.85 -8.00 -1.09
CA ASP A 78 -23.64 -6.58 -0.74
C ASP A 78 -22.37 -5.96 -1.31
N THR A 79 -21.58 -6.72 -2.08
CA THR A 79 -20.36 -6.22 -2.69
C THR A 79 -20.66 -5.11 -3.70
N LYS A 80 -20.08 -3.93 -3.47
CA LYS A 80 -20.21 -2.72 -4.30
C LYS A 80 -18.95 -2.39 -5.07
N SER A 81 -17.78 -2.80 -4.56
CA SER A 81 -16.51 -2.58 -5.25
C SER A 81 -15.47 -3.65 -4.92
N ILE A 82 -14.51 -3.79 -5.85
CA ILE A 82 -13.32 -4.62 -5.71
C ILE A 82 -12.09 -3.72 -5.76
N ASN A 83 -11.19 -3.86 -4.79
CA ASN A 83 -10.01 -3.01 -4.64
C ASN A 83 -8.76 -3.84 -4.40
N ILE A 84 -7.59 -3.28 -4.77
CA ILE A 84 -6.30 -3.69 -4.22
C ILE A 84 -5.92 -2.65 -3.17
N ALA A 85 -5.72 -3.10 -1.94
CA ALA A 85 -5.50 -2.21 -0.81
C ALA A 85 -4.49 -2.79 0.19
N ILE A 86 -3.82 -1.91 0.93
CA ILE A 86 -3.07 -2.27 2.12
C ILE A 86 -4.06 -2.31 3.28
N ILE A 87 -4.14 -3.46 3.93
CA ILE A 87 -5.09 -3.73 5.00
C ILE A 87 -4.35 -4.13 6.27
N SER A 88 -4.72 -3.51 7.39
CA SER A 88 -4.13 -3.79 8.71
C SER A 88 -4.55 -5.16 9.24
N ASN A 89 -3.83 -5.63 10.28
CA ASN A 89 -4.22 -6.82 11.04
C ASN A 89 -5.65 -6.70 11.65
N GLY A 90 -6.09 -5.48 11.96
CA GLY A 90 -7.44 -5.17 12.43
C GLY A 90 -8.48 -5.03 11.32
N LYS A 91 -8.17 -5.48 10.10
CA LYS A 91 -9.05 -5.43 8.92
C LYS A 91 -9.49 -4.02 8.50
N LYS A 92 -8.72 -3.00 8.81
CA LYS A 92 -8.96 -1.62 8.35
C LYS A 92 -8.08 -1.31 7.13
N VAL A 93 -8.64 -0.54 6.19
CA VAL A 93 -7.88 -0.02 5.06
C VAL A 93 -6.88 1.02 5.54
N ILE A 94 -5.62 0.83 5.16
CA ILE A 94 -4.53 1.78 5.38
C ILE A 94 -4.31 2.63 4.13
N TYR A 95 -4.35 1.99 2.95
CA TYR A 95 -4.21 2.66 1.66
C TYR A 95 -4.90 1.84 0.56
N SER A 96 -5.60 2.50 -0.35
CA SER A 96 -6.25 1.88 -1.50
C SER A 96 -5.56 2.34 -2.79
N TYR A 97 -5.06 1.38 -3.56
CA TYR A 97 -4.41 1.67 -4.84
C TYR A 97 -5.40 1.90 -5.97
N CYS A 98 -6.48 1.16 -5.96
CA CYS A 98 -7.52 1.20 -6.98
C CYS A 98 -8.87 0.86 -6.37
N ASN A 99 -9.93 1.30 -7.03
CA ASN A 99 -11.32 1.01 -6.64
C ASN A 99 -12.15 0.80 -7.90
N GLN A 100 -12.61 -0.43 -8.11
CA GLN A 100 -13.48 -0.79 -9.22
C GLN A 100 -14.90 -1.04 -8.70
N PRO A 101 -15.85 -0.15 -8.98
CA PRO A 101 -17.26 -0.41 -8.73
C PRO A 101 -17.73 -1.66 -9.48
N VAL A 102 -18.60 -2.43 -8.86
CA VAL A 102 -19.16 -3.64 -9.46
C VAL A 102 -20.67 -3.71 -9.25
N GLU A 103 -21.36 -4.25 -10.25
CA GLU A 103 -22.82 -4.48 -10.18
C GLU A 103 -23.11 -5.83 -9.53
N ASN A 104 -24.26 -5.91 -8.85
CA ASN A 104 -24.75 -7.13 -8.27
C ASN A 104 -25.77 -7.80 -9.21
N ASN A 105 -25.29 -8.31 -10.35
CA ASN A 105 -26.08 -9.00 -11.36
C ASN A 105 -26.00 -10.53 -11.28
N GLY A 106 -25.32 -11.07 -10.25
CA GLY A 106 -25.11 -12.50 -10.08
C GLY A 106 -23.99 -13.11 -10.93
N GLU A 107 -23.39 -12.34 -11.84
CA GLU A 107 -22.31 -12.82 -12.70
C GLU A 107 -20.94 -12.74 -12.02
N ASN A 108 -20.02 -13.59 -12.46
CA ASN A 108 -18.63 -13.51 -12.04
C ASN A 108 -18.00 -12.22 -12.59
N ILE A 109 -17.03 -11.71 -11.84
CA ILE A 109 -16.35 -10.44 -12.12
C ILE A 109 -14.96 -10.73 -12.65
N GLU A 110 -14.63 -10.16 -13.81
CA GLU A 110 -13.29 -10.17 -14.37
C GLU A 110 -12.78 -8.72 -14.45
N ILE A 111 -11.64 -8.44 -13.80
CA ILE A 111 -11.04 -7.10 -13.74
C ILE A 111 -9.58 -7.20 -14.14
N ASN A 112 -9.14 -6.29 -15.00
CA ASN A 112 -7.73 -6.07 -15.24
C ASN A 112 -7.34 -4.67 -14.75
N PHE A 113 -6.54 -4.60 -13.66
CA PHE A 113 -6.04 -3.35 -13.13
C PHE A 113 -4.77 -2.85 -13.87
N GLY A 114 -4.22 -3.67 -14.76
CA GLY A 114 -2.97 -3.31 -15.45
C GLY A 114 -1.78 -3.24 -14.51
N GLU A 115 -0.89 -2.28 -14.75
CA GLU A 115 0.29 -2.04 -13.92
C GLU A 115 -0.08 -1.15 -12.72
N LEU A 116 0.32 -1.58 -11.54
CA LEU A 116 0.06 -0.92 -10.27
C LEU A 116 1.39 -0.58 -9.58
N GLU A 117 1.65 0.72 -9.50
CA GLU A 117 2.84 1.27 -8.85
C GLU A 117 2.70 1.20 -7.33
N LEU A 118 3.57 0.41 -6.68
CA LEU A 118 3.57 0.30 -5.22
C LEU A 118 4.23 1.48 -4.52
N ALA A 119 5.19 2.12 -5.18
CA ALA A 119 5.91 3.27 -4.68
C ALA A 119 5.39 4.58 -5.30
N SER A 120 4.12 4.91 -5.08
CA SER A 120 3.55 6.16 -5.58
C SER A 120 3.72 7.32 -4.60
N PHE A 121 3.80 8.56 -5.15
CA PHE A 121 3.82 9.77 -4.32
C PHE A 121 2.54 9.92 -3.50
N LYS A 122 1.39 9.55 -4.05
CA LYS A 122 0.11 9.52 -3.30
C LYS A 122 0.17 8.63 -2.07
N ARG A 123 0.81 7.46 -2.19
CA ARG A 123 1.00 6.58 -1.03
C ARG A 123 1.90 7.23 0.01
N ILE A 124 3.03 7.83 -0.40
CA ILE A 124 3.94 8.57 0.49
C ILE A 124 3.18 9.71 1.18
N GLN A 125 2.43 10.51 0.43
CA GLN A 125 1.62 11.60 0.97
C GLN A 125 0.64 11.10 2.03
N SER A 126 -0.08 10.01 1.74
CA SER A 126 -1.10 9.46 2.63
C SER A 126 -0.53 8.77 3.86
N GLN A 127 0.45 7.88 3.68
CA GLN A 127 0.94 7.02 4.76
C GLN A 127 2.07 7.64 5.58
N VAL A 128 2.86 8.54 4.97
CA VAL A 128 4.03 9.12 5.64
C VAL A 128 3.74 10.57 6.05
N PHE A 129 3.52 11.45 5.07
CA PHE A 129 3.45 12.88 5.38
C PHE A 129 2.22 13.24 6.19
N LYS A 130 1.03 12.84 5.75
CA LYS A 130 -0.23 13.15 6.42
C LYS A 130 -0.27 12.60 7.85
N THR A 131 0.31 11.42 8.07
CA THR A 131 0.22 10.71 9.35
C THR A 131 1.27 11.16 10.35
N ASN A 132 2.49 11.50 9.87
CA ASN A 132 3.65 11.67 10.76
C ASN A 132 4.34 13.04 10.64
N CYS A 133 4.22 13.74 9.49
CA CYS A 133 5.08 14.89 9.22
C CYS A 133 4.37 16.25 9.33
N LEU A 134 3.04 16.29 9.10
CA LEU A 134 2.30 17.55 9.01
C LEU A 134 2.24 18.33 10.32
N SER A 135 2.50 17.72 11.47
CA SER A 135 2.56 18.42 12.75
C SER A 135 3.66 19.50 12.78
N CYS A 136 4.76 19.27 12.05
CA CYS A 136 5.89 20.19 11.96
C CYS A 136 6.05 20.81 10.56
N HIS A 137 5.63 20.09 9.52
CA HIS A 137 5.80 20.47 8.10
C HIS A 137 4.46 20.78 7.41
N GLY A 138 3.44 21.10 8.19
CA GLY A 138 2.12 21.58 7.72
C GLY A 138 1.86 23.02 8.13
N GLU A 139 0.61 23.34 8.45
CA GLU A 139 0.26 24.66 8.99
C GLU A 139 0.66 24.75 10.46
N SER A 140 1.52 25.72 10.79
CA SER A 140 1.94 26.00 12.16
C SER A 140 2.00 27.51 12.39
N SER A 141 1.61 27.97 13.56
CA SER A 141 1.72 29.37 13.98
C SER A 141 3.18 29.84 14.08
N SER A 142 4.11 28.90 14.23
CA SER A 142 5.57 29.16 14.31
C SER A 142 6.28 29.03 12.97
N GLY A 143 5.55 28.81 11.87
CA GLY A 143 6.12 28.56 10.53
C GLY A 143 6.40 27.07 10.27
N LEU A 144 6.91 26.80 9.07
CA LEU A 144 7.24 25.44 8.63
C LEU A 144 8.63 25.05 9.09
N ALA A 145 8.79 23.91 9.74
CA ALA A 145 10.11 23.39 10.12
C ALA A 145 10.96 23.16 8.85
N GLY A 146 12.18 23.69 8.86
CA GLY A 146 13.11 23.60 7.72
C GLY A 146 12.60 24.28 6.43
N ASN A 147 11.60 25.15 6.49
CA ASN A 147 10.91 25.72 5.32
C ASN A 147 10.31 24.68 4.37
N LEU A 148 10.05 23.48 4.87
CA LEU A 148 9.52 22.35 4.09
C LEU A 148 8.02 22.22 4.30
N ASP A 149 7.24 22.40 3.24
CA ASP A 149 5.78 22.24 3.22
C ASP A 149 5.39 20.87 2.66
N LEU A 150 4.88 19.99 3.52
CA LEU A 150 4.48 18.62 3.15
C LEU A 150 2.96 18.45 3.00
N ARG A 151 2.20 19.54 2.90
CA ARG A 151 0.78 19.48 2.60
C ARG A 151 0.53 18.94 1.19
N GLU A 152 -0.60 18.28 1.00
CA GLU A 152 -0.93 17.50 -0.22
C GLU A 152 -0.69 18.26 -1.54
N ASN A 153 -1.04 19.54 -1.61
CA ASN A 153 -0.92 20.33 -2.83
C ASN A 153 0.46 20.96 -3.06
N THR A 154 1.32 20.94 -2.07
CA THR A 154 2.63 21.63 -2.06
C THR A 154 3.80 20.69 -1.92
N ALA A 155 3.64 19.57 -1.24
CA ALA A 155 4.71 18.65 -0.85
C ALA A 155 5.63 18.23 -2.01
N TYR A 156 5.06 17.85 -3.15
CA TYR A 156 5.86 17.44 -4.30
C TYR A 156 6.81 18.55 -4.77
N LYS A 157 6.29 19.77 -4.91
CA LYS A 157 7.06 20.94 -5.35
C LYS A 157 8.10 21.42 -4.32
N SER A 158 7.84 21.13 -3.03
CA SER A 158 8.75 21.48 -1.93
C SER A 158 9.88 20.46 -1.74
N LEU A 159 9.74 19.26 -2.33
CA LEU A 159 10.71 18.17 -2.16
C LEU A 159 11.59 17.94 -3.37
N VAL A 160 10.97 17.80 -4.57
CA VAL A 160 11.67 17.28 -5.75
C VAL A 160 12.52 18.39 -6.40
N ASN A 161 13.81 18.13 -6.51
CA ASN A 161 14.83 19.08 -7.01
C ASN A 161 14.94 20.38 -6.20
N VAL A 162 14.55 20.37 -4.93
CA VAL A 162 14.63 21.52 -4.03
C VAL A 162 15.78 21.31 -3.06
N LYS A 163 16.64 22.32 -2.95
CA LYS A 163 17.78 22.33 -2.02
C LYS A 163 17.29 22.22 -0.56
N ALA A 164 17.87 21.29 0.18
CA ALA A 164 17.65 21.16 1.61
C ALA A 164 18.58 22.17 2.35
N PRO A 165 18.02 23.23 2.99
CA PRO A 165 18.85 24.28 3.60
C PRO A 165 19.69 23.80 4.79
N VAL A 166 19.32 22.63 5.35
CA VAL A 166 20.02 22.03 6.51
C VAL A 166 20.98 20.90 6.10
N SER A 167 21.12 20.62 4.80
CA SER A 167 22.11 19.66 4.30
C SER A 167 23.50 20.31 4.27
N GLU A 168 24.46 19.75 5.00
CA GLU A 168 25.86 20.22 5.01
C GLU A 168 26.52 20.03 3.64
N GLU A 169 26.15 18.97 2.91
CA GLU A 169 26.65 18.68 1.56
C GLU A 169 25.89 19.41 0.44
N GLY A 170 24.86 20.18 0.80
CA GLY A 170 24.06 20.93 -0.16
C GLY A 170 23.19 20.04 -1.07
N MET A 171 22.75 18.90 -0.56
CA MET A 171 21.86 17.98 -1.28
C MET A 171 20.47 18.60 -1.51
N ASN A 172 19.74 18.06 -2.48
CA ASN A 172 18.30 18.30 -2.57
C ASN A 172 17.56 17.43 -1.56
N TYR A 173 16.35 17.85 -1.18
CA TYR A 173 15.48 16.95 -0.41
C TYR A 173 15.24 15.64 -1.14
N VAL A 174 14.95 15.72 -2.44
CA VAL A 174 14.81 14.57 -3.35
C VAL A 174 15.48 14.88 -4.68
N THR A 175 16.40 14.00 -5.08
CA THR A 175 17.02 14.00 -6.40
C THR A 175 16.47 12.82 -7.19
N PRO A 176 15.61 13.03 -8.20
CA PRO A 176 15.00 11.95 -8.97
C PRO A 176 16.03 10.98 -9.55
N GLY A 177 15.82 9.69 -9.35
CA GLY A 177 16.71 8.61 -9.80
C GLY A 177 17.92 8.39 -8.91
N ASP A 178 18.19 9.26 -7.91
CA ASP A 178 19.37 9.18 -7.06
C ASP A 178 19.04 9.20 -5.56
N PRO A 179 18.77 8.03 -4.97
CA PRO A 179 18.53 7.93 -3.53
C PRO A 179 19.70 8.34 -2.66
N HIS A 180 20.95 8.16 -3.13
CA HIS A 180 22.13 8.48 -2.34
C HIS A 180 22.33 9.99 -2.17
N ASN A 181 21.92 10.78 -3.15
CA ASN A 181 21.94 12.24 -3.11
C ASN A 181 20.55 12.84 -2.82
N SER A 182 19.74 12.13 -2.06
CA SER A 182 18.40 12.54 -1.61
C SER A 182 18.36 12.67 -0.09
N PHE A 183 18.44 13.91 0.40
CA PHE A 183 18.56 14.24 1.83
C PHE A 183 17.41 13.71 2.70
N ILE A 184 16.23 13.49 2.12
CA ILE A 184 15.09 12.94 2.86
C ILE A 184 15.39 11.55 3.48
N LEU A 185 16.20 10.73 2.82
CA LEU A 185 16.56 9.41 3.35
C LEU A 185 17.55 9.56 4.50
N GLU A 186 18.58 10.39 4.38
CA GLU A 186 19.55 10.67 5.43
C GLU A 186 18.87 11.21 6.69
N ILE A 187 17.95 12.19 6.54
CA ILE A 187 17.26 12.78 7.69
C ILE A 187 16.36 11.79 8.42
N LEU A 188 15.73 10.87 7.70
CA LEU A 188 14.90 9.83 8.30
C LEU A 188 15.72 8.72 8.98
N GLU A 189 16.96 8.49 8.54
CA GLU A 189 17.84 7.49 9.10
C GLU A 189 18.65 7.99 10.30
N GLU A 190 19.18 9.20 10.24
CA GLU A 190 20.24 9.69 11.12
C GLU A 190 19.83 10.81 12.05
N ASN A 191 18.91 11.68 11.62
CA ASN A 191 18.53 12.85 12.41
C ASN A 191 17.83 12.45 13.71
N PRO A 192 18.26 12.95 14.89
CA PRO A 192 17.69 12.56 16.20
C PRO A 192 16.18 12.80 16.33
N ILE A 193 15.63 13.80 15.66
CA ILE A 193 14.20 14.11 15.70
C ILE A 193 13.39 13.13 14.84
N HIS A 194 13.93 12.70 13.70
CA HIS A 194 13.20 11.92 12.69
C HIS A 194 13.44 10.41 12.80
N LYS A 195 14.65 9.98 13.22
CA LYS A 195 15.02 8.55 13.24
C LYS A 195 14.15 7.68 14.13
N ASP A 196 13.57 8.27 15.18
CA ASP A 196 12.76 7.57 16.18
C ASP A 196 11.24 7.76 16.00
N MET A 197 10.82 8.41 14.89
CA MET A 197 9.39 8.63 14.58
C MET A 197 8.64 7.34 14.26
N PHE A 198 9.34 6.30 13.85
CA PHE A 198 8.77 5.03 13.43
C PHE A 198 9.37 3.89 14.25
N ASN A 199 8.59 2.84 14.51
CA ASN A 199 9.14 1.58 15.01
C ASN A 199 10.09 0.95 13.94
N SER A 200 10.88 -0.02 14.32
CA SER A 200 11.93 -0.60 13.46
C SER A 200 11.39 -1.16 12.13
N THR A 201 10.23 -1.81 12.14
CA THR A 201 9.62 -2.39 10.92
C THR A 201 8.99 -1.31 10.06
N GLY A 202 8.25 -0.37 10.67
CA GLY A 202 7.65 0.77 9.97
C GLY A 202 8.70 1.67 9.33
N LYS A 203 9.83 1.91 10.03
CA LYS A 203 10.96 2.66 9.47
C LYS A 203 11.50 2.00 8.20
N GLN A 204 11.73 0.69 8.23
CA GLN A 204 12.22 -0.05 7.06
C GLN A 204 11.21 -0.02 5.89
N GLU A 205 9.90 -0.09 6.18
CA GLU A 205 8.87 0.02 5.15
C GLU A 205 8.86 1.41 4.51
N ILE A 206 8.91 2.46 5.32
CA ILE A 206 8.87 3.85 4.85
C ILE A 206 10.13 4.21 4.05
N LEU A 207 11.30 3.83 4.55
CA LEU A 207 12.56 4.04 3.82
C LEU A 207 12.57 3.30 2.48
N ALA A 208 12.10 2.04 2.46
CA ALA A 208 11.99 1.28 1.22
C ALA A 208 10.99 1.93 0.24
N LEU A 209 9.84 2.41 0.73
CA LEU A 209 8.84 3.10 -0.07
C LEU A 209 9.42 4.37 -0.72
N ILE A 210 10.05 5.24 0.07
CA ILE A 210 10.62 6.50 -0.42
C ILE A 210 11.80 6.23 -1.36
N LYS A 211 12.68 5.30 -0.99
CA LYS A 211 13.84 4.92 -1.81
C LYS A 211 13.41 4.39 -3.18
N THR A 212 12.45 3.47 -3.21
CA THR A 212 11.93 2.92 -4.46
C THR A 212 11.30 4.00 -5.34
N TRP A 213 10.48 4.88 -4.74
CA TRP A 213 9.89 6.01 -5.45
C TRP A 213 10.96 6.94 -6.07
N ILE A 214 12.04 7.24 -5.32
CA ILE A 214 13.15 8.06 -5.83
C ILE A 214 13.87 7.33 -6.97
N GLN A 215 14.17 6.03 -6.82
CA GLN A 215 14.82 5.21 -7.86
C GLN A 215 14.04 5.19 -9.16
N GLU A 216 12.71 5.22 -9.09
CA GLU A 216 11.80 5.27 -10.25
C GLU A 216 11.65 6.68 -10.84
N GLY A 217 12.48 7.63 -10.40
CA GLY A 217 12.49 9.00 -10.93
C GLY A 217 11.59 9.97 -10.18
N ALA A 218 11.13 9.61 -8.98
CA ALA A 218 10.27 10.43 -8.12
C ALA A 218 9.05 11.00 -8.86
N PRO A 219 8.22 10.19 -9.53
CA PRO A 219 7.06 10.69 -10.27
C PRO A 219 5.99 11.27 -9.34
N ASN A 220 5.24 12.27 -9.85
CA ASN A 220 4.07 12.83 -9.16
C ASN A 220 2.81 12.04 -9.53
N ASN A 221 2.66 10.83 -8.98
CA ASN A 221 1.63 9.85 -9.33
C ASN A 221 0.73 9.46 -8.16
#